data_a2e943c264c3840d0442a2cc331f01f0
#
_entry.id   a2e943c264c3840d0442a2cc331f01f0
#
_cell.length_a   1.000
_cell.length_b   1.000
_cell.length_c   1.000
_cell.angle_alpha   90.00
_cell.angle_beta   90.00
_cell.angle_gamma   90.00
#
_symmetry.space_group_name_H-M   'P 1'
#
loop_
_entity.id
_entity.type
_entity.pdbx_description
1 polymer ?
#
loop_
_entity_poly.entity_id
_entity_poly.type
_entity_poly.pdbx_seq_one_letter_code
_entity_poly.pdbx_strand_id
1 'polypeptide(L)'
;KEIPGAGITTLKLPVGLTYRKLILFVEDAAGGVPEDRITSNIEILFNQADRPYTVNPKVMRAMNTRSFGKVLPVGTYVFDFSDQGLTNYGGSRDYIDTERLTEFWIEFGTDAAGRVKVIYEVLSRLAA
;
A
#
# COMPACT_ATOMS: atom_id res chain seq x y z
N LYS A 1 -11.16 3.30 -5.51
CA LYS A 1 -11.67 1.94 -5.75
C LYS A 1 -12.71 1.56 -4.73
N GLU A 2 -13.81 1.03 -5.18
CA GLU A 2 -14.84 0.54 -4.27
C GLU A 2 -14.54 -0.89 -3.81
N ILE A 3 -14.85 -1.13 -2.53
CA ILE A 3 -14.77 -2.45 -1.91
C ILE A 3 -16.21 -2.95 -1.82
N PRO A 4 -16.58 -3.98 -2.59
CA PRO A 4 -17.98 -4.39 -2.66
C PRO A 4 -18.50 -5.08 -1.39
N GLY A 5 -17.63 -5.65 -0.58
CA GLY A 5 -18.02 -6.37 0.63
C GLY A 5 -16.85 -7.12 1.23
N ALA A 6 -17.17 -8.08 2.09
CA ALA A 6 -16.16 -8.96 2.67
C ALA A 6 -15.46 -9.78 1.58
N GLY A 7 -14.18 -9.94 1.67
CA GLY A 7 -13.39 -10.70 0.73
C GLY A 7 -12.08 -10.04 0.36
N ILE A 8 -11.50 -10.46 -0.76
CA ILE A 8 -10.21 -9.96 -1.21
C ILE A 8 -10.41 -8.81 -2.19
N THR A 9 -9.70 -7.72 -1.93
CA THR A 9 -9.67 -6.54 -2.81
C THR A 9 -8.29 -6.44 -3.43
N THR A 10 -8.26 -6.26 -4.74
CA THR A 10 -7.02 -6.09 -5.50
C THR A 10 -6.98 -4.69 -6.12
N LEU A 11 -5.91 -3.97 -5.85
CA LEU A 11 -5.65 -2.66 -6.45
C LEU A 11 -4.57 -2.83 -7.50
N LYS A 12 -4.89 -2.48 -8.73
CA LYS A 12 -3.94 -2.52 -9.83
C LYS A 12 -3.33 -1.14 -9.99
N LEU A 13 -2.04 -1.05 -9.86
CA LEU A 13 -1.31 0.21 -9.92
C LEU A 13 -0.54 0.34 -11.22
N PRO A 14 -0.28 1.56 -11.69
CA PRO A 14 0.51 1.77 -12.89
C PRO A 14 1.91 1.17 -12.78
N VAL A 15 2.38 0.56 -13.85
CA VAL A 15 3.76 0.08 -13.97
C VAL A 15 4.60 1.08 -14.75
N GLY A 16 5.91 0.88 -14.72
CA GLY A 16 6.84 1.80 -15.37
C GLY A 16 7.25 2.99 -14.53
N LEU A 17 6.76 3.05 -13.30
CA LEU A 17 7.06 4.12 -12.35
C LEU A 17 7.99 3.60 -11.25
N THR A 18 8.70 4.50 -10.61
CA THR A 18 9.51 4.20 -9.44
C THR A 18 8.79 4.72 -8.21
N TYR A 19 8.29 3.81 -7.38
CA TYR A 19 7.48 4.17 -6.22
C TYR A 19 8.35 4.38 -5.00
N ARG A 20 8.18 5.52 -4.36
CA ARG A 20 8.83 5.83 -3.10
C ARG A 20 7.89 5.60 -1.92
N LYS A 21 6.62 5.92 -2.09
CA LYS A 21 5.64 5.86 -1.02
C LYS A 21 4.28 5.49 -1.59
N LEU A 22 3.55 4.67 -0.85
CA LEU A 22 2.16 4.34 -1.14
C LEU A 22 1.34 4.60 0.11
N ILE A 23 0.24 5.29 -0.04
CA ILE A 23 -0.67 5.59 1.06
C ILE A 23 -2.04 5.06 0.71
N LEU A 24 -2.60 4.24 1.60
CA LEU A 24 -3.96 3.73 1.48
C LEU A 24 -4.84 4.46 2.47
N PHE A 25 -5.93 5.02 1.98
CA PHE A 25 -6.99 5.59 2.81
C PHE A 25 -8.24 4.74 2.63
N VAL A 26 -8.68 4.13 3.72
CA VAL A 26 -9.85 3.24 3.72
C VAL A 26 -10.98 3.93 4.47
N GLU A 27 -12.16 3.90 3.87
CA GLU A 27 -13.34 4.54 4.44
C GLU A 27 -14.55 3.64 4.26
N ASP A 28 -15.64 3.94 4.99
CA ASP A 28 -16.88 3.19 4.85
C ASP A 28 -17.56 3.47 3.50
N ALA A 29 -18.57 2.66 3.19
CA ALA A 29 -19.30 2.79 1.92
C ALA A 29 -20.31 3.94 1.92
N ALA A 30 -20.75 4.39 3.08
CA ALA A 30 -21.95 5.24 3.20
C ALA A 30 -21.64 6.69 3.48
N GLY A 31 -20.63 7.17 3.88
CA GLY A 31 -20.42 8.58 4.22
C GLY A 31 -19.00 9.05 4.10
N GLY A 32 -18.11 8.20 3.62
CA GLY A 32 -16.72 8.54 3.52
C GLY A 32 -16.03 8.66 4.88
N VAL A 33 -16.54 7.98 5.90
CA VAL A 33 -15.95 8.00 7.24
C VAL A 33 -14.75 7.05 7.24
N PRO A 34 -13.56 7.51 7.65
CA PRO A 34 -12.40 6.63 7.72
C PRO A 34 -12.63 5.46 8.67
N GLU A 35 -12.30 4.25 8.23
CA GLU A 35 -12.41 3.04 9.04
C GLU A 35 -11.37 2.01 8.68
N ASP A 36 -10.97 1.19 9.67
CA ASP A 36 -10.05 0.09 9.47
C ASP A 36 -10.79 -1.13 8.94
N ARG A 37 -10.94 -1.22 7.62
CA ARG A 37 -11.63 -2.31 6.96
C ARG A 37 -10.73 -3.49 6.60
N ILE A 38 -9.43 -3.29 6.64
CA ILE A 38 -8.48 -4.33 6.25
C ILE A 38 -8.29 -5.30 7.41
N THR A 39 -8.63 -6.55 7.18
CA THR A 39 -8.61 -7.60 8.21
C THR A 39 -7.57 -8.69 7.95
N SER A 40 -7.01 -8.74 6.76
CA SER A 40 -5.95 -9.68 6.43
C SER A 40 -4.67 -8.95 6.04
N ASN A 41 -3.61 -9.72 5.81
CA ASN A 41 -2.34 -9.12 5.42
C ASN A 41 -2.46 -8.29 4.15
N ILE A 42 -1.76 -7.19 4.13
CA ILE A 42 -1.60 -6.37 2.93
C ILE A 42 -0.40 -6.89 2.18
N GLU A 43 -0.60 -7.29 0.94
CA GLU A 43 0.45 -7.87 0.10
C GLU A 43 0.71 -7.01 -1.11
N ILE A 44 1.98 -6.88 -1.46
CA ILE A 44 2.40 -6.27 -2.71
C ILE A 44 2.80 -7.40 -3.65
N LEU A 45 2.22 -7.42 -4.85
CA LEU A 45 2.46 -8.46 -5.83
C LEU A 45 3.13 -7.90 -7.08
N PHE A 46 4.15 -8.59 -7.54
CA PHE A 46 4.81 -8.33 -8.82
C PHE A 46 4.40 -9.42 -9.80
N ASN A 47 3.82 -9.03 -10.92
CA ASN A 47 3.42 -9.95 -11.99
C ASN A 47 2.54 -11.10 -11.51
N GLN A 48 1.68 -10.83 -10.52
CA GLN A 48 0.73 -11.78 -9.93
C GLN A 48 1.35 -12.97 -9.18
N ALA A 49 2.64 -13.16 -9.23
CA ALA A 49 3.29 -14.36 -8.67
C ALA A 49 4.26 -14.04 -7.54
N ASP A 50 5.01 -12.98 -7.67
CA ASP A 50 6.03 -12.61 -6.70
C ASP A 50 5.43 -11.68 -5.64
N ARG A 51 5.63 -12.00 -4.38
CA ARG A 51 5.07 -11.26 -3.23
C ARG A 51 6.21 -10.72 -2.35
N PRO A 52 6.89 -9.66 -2.80
CA PRO A 52 8.04 -9.14 -2.06
C PRO A 52 7.68 -8.58 -0.68
N TYR A 53 6.44 -8.16 -0.48
CA TYR A 53 6.01 -7.59 0.79
C TYR A 53 4.67 -8.19 1.21
N THR A 54 4.65 -8.66 2.46
CA THR A 54 3.44 -9.12 3.13
C THR A 54 3.48 -8.56 4.54
N VAL A 55 2.49 -7.78 4.92
CA VAL A 55 2.48 -7.13 6.23
C VAL A 55 1.09 -7.17 6.85
N ASN A 56 1.04 -7.44 8.15
CA ASN A 56 -0.19 -7.37 8.92
C ASN A 56 -0.59 -5.89 9.08
N PRO A 57 -1.87 -5.53 8.90
CA PRO A 57 -2.29 -4.13 9.00
C PRO A 57 -2.03 -3.50 10.35
N LYS A 58 -2.14 -4.24 11.43
CA LYS A 58 -1.83 -3.72 12.77
C LYS A 58 -0.33 -3.45 12.93
N VAL A 59 0.51 -4.32 12.40
CA VAL A 59 1.96 -4.12 12.38
C VAL A 59 2.31 -2.90 11.53
N MET A 60 1.69 -2.76 10.38
CA MET A 60 1.90 -1.58 9.53
C MET A 60 1.55 -0.30 10.27
N ARG A 61 0.43 -0.26 10.96
CA ARG A 61 0.04 0.92 11.73
C ARG A 61 1.01 1.21 12.87
N ALA A 62 1.52 0.18 13.54
CA ALA A 62 2.53 0.33 14.58
C ALA A 62 3.84 0.90 14.00
N MET A 63 4.27 0.41 12.86
CA MET A 63 5.45 0.93 12.15
C MET A 63 5.24 2.39 11.73
N ASN A 64 4.06 2.74 11.26
CA ASN A 64 3.73 4.11 10.89
C ASN A 64 3.77 5.02 12.12
N THR A 65 3.23 4.59 13.25
CA THR A 65 3.28 5.34 14.50
C THR A 65 4.74 5.63 14.89
N ARG A 66 5.59 4.63 14.77
CA ARG A 66 7.00 4.77 15.09
C ARG A 66 7.71 5.75 14.15
N SER A 67 7.45 5.64 12.85
CA SER A 67 8.10 6.48 11.84
C SER A 67 7.65 7.92 11.90
N PHE A 68 6.37 8.17 12.15
CA PHE A 68 5.82 9.52 12.14
C PHE A 68 5.75 10.16 13.54
N GLY A 69 6.07 9.40 14.58
CA GLY A 69 6.04 9.91 15.95
C GLY A 69 4.64 10.16 16.50
N LYS A 70 3.61 9.70 15.79
CA LYS A 70 2.21 9.85 16.21
C LYS A 70 1.35 8.79 15.55
N VAL A 71 0.20 8.50 16.15
CA VAL A 71 -0.78 7.58 15.57
C VAL A 71 -1.43 8.28 14.38
N LEU A 72 -1.42 7.62 13.23
CA LEU A 72 -2.10 8.12 12.05
C LEU A 72 -3.62 7.95 12.18
N PRO A 73 -4.41 8.73 11.45
CA PRO A 73 -5.85 8.55 11.44
C PRO A 73 -6.27 7.13 11.11
N VAL A 74 -7.42 6.71 11.64
CA VAL A 74 -8.00 5.41 11.34
C VAL A 74 -8.14 5.23 9.83
N GLY A 75 -7.87 4.03 9.34
CA GLY A 75 -7.97 3.70 7.93
C GLY A 75 -6.78 4.16 7.08
N THR A 76 -5.76 4.73 7.68
CA THR A 76 -4.57 5.20 6.94
C THR A 76 -3.43 4.21 7.11
N TYR A 77 -2.87 3.76 5.99
CA TYR A 77 -1.75 2.83 5.95
C TYR A 77 -0.69 3.38 5.01
N VAL A 78 0.53 3.55 5.50
CA VAL A 78 1.61 4.15 4.72
C VAL A 78 2.72 3.14 4.50
N PHE A 79 2.99 2.84 3.24
CA PHE A 79 4.20 2.13 2.82
C PHE A 79 5.24 3.16 2.43
N ASP A 80 6.20 3.40 3.28
CA ASP A 80 7.32 4.28 3.00
C ASP A 80 8.55 3.43 2.73
N PHE A 81 8.89 3.26 1.46
CA PHE A 81 9.99 2.40 1.06
C PHE A 81 11.35 3.03 1.37
N SER A 82 11.39 4.31 1.68
CA SER A 82 12.63 5.01 1.98
C SER A 82 13.03 4.96 3.46
N ASP A 83 12.12 4.57 4.36
CA ASP A 83 12.35 4.73 5.79
C ASP A 83 12.13 3.48 6.62
N GLN A 84 11.38 2.54 6.18
CA GLN A 84 10.88 1.48 7.06
C GLN A 84 11.64 0.18 7.04
N GLY A 85 12.81 0.15 6.48
CA GLY A 85 13.56 -1.09 6.41
C GLY A 85 12.90 -2.20 5.59
N LEU A 86 11.75 -1.93 5.00
CA LEU A 86 11.05 -2.89 4.15
C LEU A 86 11.83 -3.20 2.89
N THR A 87 12.75 -2.33 2.54
CA THR A 87 13.54 -2.40 1.33
C THR A 87 15.00 -2.76 1.58
N ASN A 88 15.33 -3.20 2.79
CA ASN A 88 16.72 -3.45 3.15
C ASN A 88 17.29 -4.75 2.61
N TYR A 89 16.52 -5.50 1.88
CA TYR A 89 16.95 -6.78 1.35
C TYR A 89 17.50 -6.65 -0.05
N GLY A 90 18.58 -7.35 -0.32
CA GLY A 90 19.12 -7.45 -1.66
C GLY A 90 19.61 -6.14 -2.25
N GLY A 91 19.99 -5.20 -1.43
CA GLY A 91 20.44 -3.91 -1.90
C GLY A 91 19.36 -3.00 -2.43
N SER A 92 18.11 -3.31 -2.12
CA SER A 92 17.02 -2.39 -2.40
C SER A 92 17.32 -1.03 -1.81
N ARG A 93 16.90 -0.02 -2.50
CA ARG A 93 17.12 1.36 -2.10
C ARG A 93 15.86 1.90 -1.47
N ASP A 94 15.69 3.16 -1.58
CA ASP A 94 14.60 3.92 -1.00
C ASP A 94 13.38 3.95 -1.92
N TYR A 95 13.19 2.92 -2.75
CA TYR A 95 12.09 2.90 -3.72
C TYR A 95 11.83 1.49 -4.27
N ILE A 96 10.67 1.34 -4.90
CA ILE A 96 10.35 0.16 -5.72
C ILE A 96 10.31 0.58 -7.18
N ASP A 97 11.16 -0.05 -7.98
CA ASP A 97 11.20 0.18 -9.42
C ASP A 97 10.30 -0.83 -10.13
N THR A 98 9.28 -0.33 -10.80
CA THR A 98 8.33 -1.16 -11.54
C THR A 98 8.54 -1.13 -13.05
N GLU A 99 9.66 -0.61 -13.51
CA GLU A 99 9.93 -0.41 -14.94
C GLU A 99 9.87 -1.71 -15.73
N ARG A 100 10.28 -2.81 -15.12
CA ARG A 100 10.33 -4.14 -15.78
C ARG A 100 9.13 -5.01 -15.43
N LEU A 101 8.18 -4.50 -14.68
CA LEU A 101 7.00 -5.26 -14.31
C LEU A 101 5.91 -5.10 -15.37
N THR A 102 5.15 -6.15 -15.59
CA THR A 102 3.93 -6.07 -16.39
C THR A 102 2.73 -5.74 -15.53
N GLU A 103 2.78 -6.11 -14.24
CA GLU A 103 1.70 -5.83 -13.30
C GLU A 103 2.27 -5.51 -11.93
N PHE A 104 1.65 -4.55 -11.26
CA PHE A 104 1.99 -4.14 -9.91
C PHE A 104 0.69 -3.98 -9.12
N TRP A 105 0.45 -4.89 -8.17
CA TRP A 105 -0.80 -4.96 -7.44
C TRP A 105 -0.59 -4.84 -5.95
N ILE A 106 -1.60 -4.29 -5.26
CA ILE A 106 -1.75 -4.41 -3.82
C ILE A 106 -3.00 -5.20 -3.56
N GLU A 107 -2.92 -6.20 -2.68
CA GLU A 107 -4.03 -7.08 -2.37
C GLU A 107 -4.22 -7.19 -0.86
N PHE A 108 -5.46 -7.15 -0.42
CA PHE A 108 -5.80 -7.28 0.99
C PHE A 108 -7.23 -7.79 1.14
N GLY A 109 -7.51 -8.40 2.29
CA GLY A 109 -8.86 -8.82 2.64
C GLY A 109 -9.58 -7.80 3.49
N THR A 110 -10.87 -7.69 3.31
CA THR A 110 -11.73 -6.76 4.04
C THR A 110 -12.90 -7.50 4.68
N ASP A 111 -13.50 -6.90 5.71
CA ASP A 111 -14.64 -7.49 6.41
C ASP A 111 -15.98 -6.89 6.01
N ALA A 112 -15.99 -5.79 5.30
CA ALA A 112 -17.22 -5.10 4.91
C ALA A 112 -16.97 -4.21 3.69
N ALA A 113 -18.05 -3.75 3.09
CA ALA A 113 -17.99 -2.80 1.99
C ALA A 113 -17.35 -1.47 2.41
N GLY A 114 -16.72 -0.82 1.48
CA GLY A 114 -16.07 0.47 1.72
C GLY A 114 -15.47 1.04 0.46
N ARG A 115 -14.56 1.95 0.63
CA ARG A 115 -13.74 2.51 -0.45
C ARG A 115 -12.30 2.59 0.00
N VAL A 116 -11.40 2.45 -0.96
CA VAL A 116 -9.99 2.69 -0.74
C VAL A 116 -9.50 3.71 -1.76
N LYS A 117 -8.80 4.72 -1.27
CA LYS A 117 -8.08 5.69 -2.10
C LYS A 117 -6.61 5.40 -1.98
N VAL A 118 -5.91 5.43 -3.10
CA VAL A 118 -4.48 5.22 -3.13
C VAL A 118 -3.81 6.49 -3.61
N ILE A 119 -2.87 6.98 -2.81
CA ILE A 119 -2.00 8.08 -3.20
C ILE A 119 -0.59 7.51 -3.24
N TYR A 120 0.12 7.78 -4.31
CA TYR A 120 1.50 7.33 -4.42
C TYR A 120 2.42 8.47 -4.80
N GLU A 121 3.61 8.42 -4.20
CA GLU A 121 4.71 9.31 -4.52
C GLU A 121 5.69 8.55 -5.38
N VAL A 122 6.00 9.09 -6.54
CA VAL A 122 6.90 8.46 -7.49
C VAL A 122 8.10 9.37 -7.76
N LEU A 123 9.21 8.73 -8.10
CA LEU A 123 10.38 9.43 -8.59
C LEU A 123 10.30 9.46 -10.11
N SER A 124 10.42 10.62 -10.69
CA SER A 124 10.46 10.77 -12.14
C SER A 124 11.85 11.20 -12.58
N ARG A 125 12.23 10.80 -13.76
CA ARG A 125 13.46 11.28 -14.35
C ARG A 125 13.23 12.68 -14.88
N LEU A 126 14.18 13.55 -14.66
CA LEU A 126 14.17 14.84 -15.32
C LEU A 126 14.31 14.61 -16.82
N ALA A 127 13.46 15.25 -17.59
CA ALA A 127 13.61 15.23 -19.03
C ALA A 127 14.93 15.88 -19.42
N ALA A 128 15.71 15.15 -20.15
CA ALA A 128 16.99 15.67 -20.61
C ALA A 128 16.77 16.61 -21.79
#